data_038deab21eb90ed60cd2c29c5b6ccec8
#
_entry.id   038deab21eb90ed60cd2c29c5b6ccec8
#
_cell.length_a   1.000
_cell.length_b   1.000
_cell.length_c   1.000
_cell.angle_alpha   90.00
_cell.angle_beta   90.00
_cell.angle_gamma   90.00
#
_symmetry.space_group_name_H-M   'P 1'
#
loop_
_entity.id
_entity.type
_entity.pdbx_description
1 polymer ?
#
loop_
_entity_poly.entity_id
_entity_poly.type
_entity_poly.pdbx_seq_one_letter_code
_entity_poly.pdbx_strand_id
1 'polypeptide(L)'
;MKKVEDYVRSIPDFPEPGIIFRDITSILQDADGLQLAIDEMQHFVEEVDCDVICGTESRGFIFGMPIAYNLHKPFVPIRKKGKLPLETVEESYDLEYGSATIEMHKDSIKPGQKVVIVDDLIATGGTLEAAVHLLEQLGAKVVKVVCLLELKGLHGRDRIKTCPAETVVAYEGK
;
A
#
# COMPACT_ATOMS: atom_id res chain seq x y z
N MET A 1 -7.68 8.85 24.56
CA MET A 1 -7.67 9.24 23.14
C MET A 1 -7.72 7.95 22.31
N LYS A 2 -8.64 7.88 21.34
CA LYS A 2 -8.75 6.70 20.47
C LYS A 2 -7.54 6.60 19.54
N LYS A 3 -7.11 5.36 19.29
CA LYS A 3 -6.07 5.02 18.32
C LYS A 3 -6.71 4.49 17.04
N VAL A 4 -5.96 4.40 15.96
CA VAL A 4 -6.46 3.86 14.67
C VAL A 4 -7.05 2.46 14.86
N GLU A 5 -6.39 1.61 15.64
CA GLU A 5 -6.87 0.25 15.91
C GLU A 5 -8.27 0.19 16.54
N ASP A 6 -8.69 1.23 17.27
CA ASP A 6 -10.02 1.30 17.88
C ASP A 6 -11.14 1.48 16.85
N TYR A 7 -10.79 1.89 15.63
CA TYR A 7 -11.71 2.08 14.52
C TYR A 7 -11.76 0.87 13.58
N VAL A 8 -10.81 -0.07 13.71
CA VAL A 8 -10.78 -1.27 12.87
C VAL A 8 -11.80 -2.27 13.39
N ARG A 9 -12.69 -2.71 12.51
CA ARG A 9 -13.65 -3.75 12.85
C ARG A 9 -13.04 -5.13 12.57
N SER A 10 -13.03 -6.00 13.57
CA SER A 10 -12.55 -7.36 13.46
C SER A 10 -13.74 -8.30 13.29
N ILE A 11 -13.77 -9.04 12.18
CA ILE A 11 -14.85 -9.95 11.84
C ILE A 11 -14.30 -11.37 11.93
N PRO A 12 -14.69 -12.15 12.98
CA PRO A 12 -14.23 -13.52 13.10
C PRO A 12 -14.87 -14.42 12.03
N ASP A 13 -14.17 -15.49 11.67
CA ASP A 13 -14.64 -16.53 10.75
C ASP A 13 -15.08 -15.99 9.39
N PHE A 14 -14.35 -15.02 8.85
CA PHE A 14 -14.58 -14.45 7.52
C PHE A 14 -13.25 -14.34 6.75
N PRO A 15 -13.19 -14.71 5.46
CA PRO A 15 -14.23 -15.38 4.67
C PRO A 15 -14.42 -16.86 5.01
N GLU A 16 -13.55 -17.40 5.85
CA GLU A 16 -13.56 -18.82 6.26
C GLU A 16 -13.38 -18.95 7.77
N PRO A 17 -13.85 -20.07 8.37
CA PRO A 17 -13.62 -20.34 9.79
C PRO A 17 -12.14 -20.26 10.17
N GLY A 18 -11.84 -19.63 11.30
CA GLY A 18 -10.49 -19.47 11.84
C GLY A 18 -9.75 -18.23 11.33
N ILE A 19 -10.31 -17.48 10.38
CA ILE A 19 -9.73 -16.24 9.87
C ILE A 19 -10.44 -15.06 10.52
N ILE A 20 -9.67 -14.09 11.01
CA ILE A 20 -10.21 -12.82 11.50
C ILE A 20 -9.96 -11.76 10.42
N PHE A 21 -11.02 -11.31 9.78
CA PHE A 21 -10.95 -10.25 8.76
C PHE A 21 -10.86 -8.88 9.45
N ARG A 22 -9.88 -8.09 9.05
CA ARG A 22 -9.70 -6.72 9.55
C ARG A 22 -10.32 -5.76 8.55
N ASP A 23 -11.50 -5.26 8.89
CA ASP A 23 -12.29 -4.40 8.01
C ASP A 23 -11.92 -2.94 8.23
N ILE A 24 -11.38 -2.30 7.19
CA ILE A 24 -11.02 -0.88 7.23
C ILE A 24 -12.18 0.05 6.87
N THR A 25 -13.28 -0.48 6.34
CA THR A 25 -14.43 0.35 5.97
C THR A 25 -15.01 1.07 7.18
N SER A 26 -14.89 0.49 8.36
CA SER A 26 -15.29 1.15 9.61
C SER A 26 -14.45 2.39 9.94
N ILE A 27 -13.19 2.42 9.50
CA ILE A 27 -12.35 3.64 9.59
C ILE A 27 -12.86 4.69 8.60
N LEU A 28 -13.15 4.28 7.37
CA LEU A 28 -13.59 5.19 6.31
C LEU A 28 -14.95 5.84 6.60
N GLN A 29 -15.80 5.16 7.36
CA GLN A 29 -17.14 5.62 7.74
C GLN A 29 -17.14 6.64 8.88
N ASP A 30 -16.03 6.80 9.58
CA ASP A 30 -15.89 7.71 10.73
C ASP A 30 -14.91 8.83 10.36
N ALA A 31 -15.36 10.08 10.45
CA ALA A 31 -14.55 11.22 10.04
C ALA A 31 -13.27 11.36 10.87
N ASP A 32 -13.33 11.09 12.16
CA ASP A 32 -12.18 11.19 13.06
C ASP A 32 -11.21 10.01 12.80
N GLY A 33 -11.76 8.81 12.61
CA GLY A 33 -10.98 7.61 12.28
C GLY A 33 -10.26 7.75 10.95
N LEU A 34 -10.94 8.23 9.93
CA LEU A 34 -10.37 8.48 8.61
C LEU A 34 -9.22 9.49 8.68
N GLN A 35 -9.46 10.63 9.33
CA GLN A 35 -8.45 11.68 9.49
C GLN A 35 -7.24 11.14 10.25
N LEU A 36 -7.46 10.45 11.36
CA LEU A 36 -6.39 9.90 12.17
C LEU A 36 -5.53 8.90 11.37
N ALA A 37 -6.17 7.99 10.62
CA ALA A 37 -5.47 7.01 9.80
C ALA A 37 -4.57 7.67 8.75
N ILE A 38 -5.10 8.65 8.03
CA ILE A 38 -4.34 9.38 7.00
C ILE A 38 -3.20 10.16 7.64
N ASP A 39 -3.45 10.87 8.73
CA ASP A 39 -2.44 11.67 9.42
C ASP A 39 -1.27 10.81 9.92
N GLU A 40 -1.55 9.65 10.51
CA GLU A 40 -0.51 8.76 10.99
C GLU A 40 0.30 8.14 9.84
N MET A 41 -0.35 7.73 8.76
CA MET A 41 0.35 7.24 7.56
C MET A 41 1.20 8.34 6.92
N GLN A 42 0.67 9.55 6.82
CA GLN A 42 1.38 10.70 6.27
C GLN A 42 2.63 11.04 7.08
N HIS A 43 2.57 10.90 8.40
CA HIS A 43 3.72 11.12 9.26
C HIS A 43 4.91 10.23 8.86
N PHE A 44 4.67 8.95 8.57
CA PHE A 44 5.71 8.05 8.07
C PHE A 44 6.27 8.49 6.72
N VAL A 45 5.44 9.04 5.84
CA VAL A 45 5.87 9.55 4.54
C VAL A 45 6.77 10.78 4.72
N GLU A 46 6.43 11.65 5.66
CA GLU A 46 7.19 12.87 5.94
C GLU A 46 8.58 12.61 6.53
N GLU A 47 8.83 11.43 7.07
CA GLU A 47 10.14 11.04 7.59
C GLU A 47 11.19 10.84 6.50
N VAL A 48 10.80 10.73 5.25
CA VAL A 48 11.69 10.52 4.11
C VAL A 48 11.49 11.60 3.05
N ASP A 49 12.55 11.89 2.31
CA ASP A 49 12.45 12.73 1.12
C ASP A 49 11.95 11.88 -0.04
N CYS A 50 10.87 12.29 -0.69
CA CYS A 50 10.33 11.60 -1.86
C CYS A 50 9.77 12.59 -2.88
N ASP A 51 9.74 12.17 -4.15
CA ASP A 51 9.25 12.98 -5.27
C ASP A 51 7.83 12.62 -5.65
N VAL A 52 7.44 11.36 -5.46
CA VAL A 52 6.18 10.79 -5.95
C VAL A 52 5.59 9.84 -4.92
N ILE A 53 4.26 9.86 -4.80
CA ILE A 53 3.49 8.88 -4.04
C ILE A 53 2.84 7.92 -5.04
N CYS A 54 3.02 6.63 -4.85
CA CYS A 54 2.31 5.58 -5.60
C CYS A 54 1.32 4.87 -4.69
N GLY A 55 0.22 4.44 -5.25
CA GLY A 55 -0.76 3.62 -4.54
C GLY A 55 -1.18 2.44 -5.39
N THR A 56 -1.45 1.32 -4.74
CA THR A 56 -1.90 0.09 -5.40
C THR A 56 -3.41 0.03 -5.50
N GLU A 57 -3.93 -0.42 -6.64
CA GLU A 57 -5.37 -0.61 -6.86
C GLU A 57 -5.91 -1.66 -5.90
N SER A 58 -6.99 -1.40 -5.19
CA SER A 58 -7.77 -0.16 -5.18
C SER A 58 -7.66 0.59 -3.86
N ARG A 59 -7.50 -0.12 -2.73
CA ARG A 59 -7.55 0.49 -1.40
C ARG A 59 -6.33 1.36 -1.10
N GLY A 60 -5.20 1.10 -1.75
CA GLY A 60 -4.04 1.98 -1.67
C GLY A 60 -4.30 3.39 -2.20
N PHE A 61 -5.23 3.54 -3.15
CA PHE A 61 -5.63 4.85 -3.66
C PHE A 61 -6.32 5.71 -2.60
N ILE A 62 -7.12 5.07 -1.76
CA ILE A 62 -7.88 5.74 -0.69
C ILE A 62 -6.95 6.52 0.23
N PHE A 63 -5.82 5.95 0.59
CA PHE A 63 -4.85 6.56 1.49
C PHE A 63 -3.75 7.33 0.77
N GLY A 64 -3.31 6.83 -0.37
CA GLY A 64 -2.22 7.45 -1.14
C GLY A 64 -2.62 8.81 -1.70
N MET A 65 -3.83 8.96 -2.22
CA MET A 65 -4.29 10.19 -2.83
C MET A 65 -4.39 11.36 -1.84
N PRO A 66 -5.02 11.21 -0.66
CA PRO A 66 -5.04 12.28 0.34
C PRO A 66 -3.64 12.70 0.81
N ILE A 67 -2.74 11.74 0.99
CA ILE A 67 -1.36 12.01 1.42
C ILE A 67 -0.62 12.82 0.34
N ALA A 68 -0.71 12.41 -0.92
CA ALA A 68 -0.11 13.12 -2.04
C ALA A 68 -0.65 14.55 -2.14
N TYR A 69 -1.96 14.72 -2.01
CA TYR A 69 -2.61 16.03 -2.02
C TYR A 69 -2.09 16.90 -0.89
N ASN A 70 -2.08 16.39 0.34
CA ASN A 70 -1.62 17.15 1.51
C ASN A 70 -0.17 17.57 1.41
N LEU A 71 0.69 16.74 0.83
CA LEU A 71 2.13 16.99 0.70
C LEU A 71 2.50 17.72 -0.60
N HIS A 72 1.51 18.06 -1.41
CA HIS A 72 1.70 18.70 -2.73
C HIS A 72 2.65 17.90 -3.63
N LYS A 73 2.40 16.59 -3.71
CA LYS A 73 3.17 15.65 -4.53
C LYS A 73 2.28 14.96 -5.56
N PRO A 74 2.85 14.55 -6.70
CA PRO A 74 2.09 13.76 -7.67
C PRO A 74 1.72 12.41 -7.10
N PHE A 75 0.58 11.89 -7.54
CA PHE A 75 0.13 10.54 -7.25
C PHE A 75 0.12 9.72 -8.54
N VAL A 76 0.78 8.56 -8.52
CA VAL A 76 0.82 7.64 -9.65
C VAL A 76 0.15 6.32 -9.26
N PRO A 77 -0.92 5.92 -9.95
CA PRO A 77 -1.60 4.67 -9.65
C PRO A 77 -0.85 3.47 -10.21
N ILE A 78 -0.75 2.43 -9.40
CA ILE A 78 -0.35 1.09 -9.83
C ILE A 78 -1.64 0.30 -9.97
N ARG A 79 -1.92 -0.21 -11.17
CA ARG A 79 -3.20 -0.79 -11.51
C ARG A 79 -3.08 -2.26 -11.90
N LYS A 80 -4.19 -2.97 -11.88
CA LYS A 80 -4.30 -4.33 -12.43
C LYS A 80 -4.20 -4.25 -13.96
N LYS A 81 -3.58 -5.27 -14.56
CA LYS A 81 -3.35 -5.34 -16.00
C LYS A 81 -4.62 -5.06 -16.81
N GLY A 82 -4.47 -4.27 -17.86
CA GLY A 82 -5.55 -3.95 -18.79
C GLY A 82 -6.36 -2.70 -18.45
N LYS A 83 -5.98 -1.98 -17.39
CA LYS A 83 -6.72 -0.80 -16.93
C LYS A 83 -6.15 0.53 -17.44
N LEU A 84 -4.90 0.55 -17.88
CA LEU A 84 -4.23 1.76 -18.34
C LEU A 84 -4.20 1.82 -19.86
N PRO A 85 -4.49 3.01 -20.46
CA PRO A 85 -4.68 3.12 -21.92
C PRO A 85 -3.40 3.29 -22.71
N LEU A 86 -2.31 3.74 -22.09
CA LEU A 86 -1.04 4.02 -22.79
C LEU A 86 -0.04 2.87 -22.56
N GLU A 87 1.18 3.05 -23.05
CA GLU A 87 2.25 2.07 -22.88
C GLU A 87 2.60 1.89 -21.40
N THR A 88 2.68 0.64 -20.96
CA THR A 88 2.91 0.26 -19.56
C THR A 88 4.15 -0.59 -19.39
N VAL A 89 4.66 -0.61 -18.16
CA VAL A 89 5.51 -1.68 -17.64
C VAL A 89 4.66 -2.59 -16.76
N GLU A 90 5.01 -3.86 -16.71
CA GLU A 90 4.24 -4.89 -15.99
C GLU A 90 5.14 -5.69 -15.06
N GLU A 91 4.52 -6.20 -13.97
CA GLU A 91 5.13 -7.17 -13.07
C GLU A 91 4.07 -8.17 -12.62
N SER A 92 4.41 -9.46 -12.71
CA SER A 92 3.52 -10.54 -12.30
C SER A 92 3.98 -11.12 -10.97
N TYR A 93 3.05 -11.62 -10.18
CA TYR A 93 3.31 -12.30 -8.92
C TYR A 93 2.31 -13.42 -8.69
N ASP A 94 2.74 -14.44 -7.96
CA ASP A 94 1.93 -15.60 -7.68
C ASP A 94 0.93 -15.34 -6.56
N LEU A 95 -0.28 -15.86 -6.76
CA LEU A 95 -1.33 -15.95 -5.76
C LEU A 95 -1.39 -17.39 -5.24
N GLU A 96 -2.19 -17.64 -4.22
CA GLU A 96 -2.49 -19.00 -3.75
C GLU A 96 -3.07 -19.84 -4.89
N TYR A 97 -3.94 -19.23 -5.71
CA TYR A 97 -4.49 -19.82 -6.91
C TYR A 97 -4.24 -18.91 -8.11
N GLY A 98 -3.29 -19.31 -8.97
CA GLY A 98 -2.95 -18.56 -10.17
C GLY A 98 -1.94 -17.44 -9.93
N SER A 99 -1.99 -16.43 -10.77
CA SER A 99 -1.10 -15.27 -10.72
C SER A 99 -1.88 -13.98 -10.97
N ALA A 100 -1.30 -12.87 -10.56
CA ALA A 100 -1.81 -11.54 -10.86
C ALA A 100 -0.72 -10.71 -11.52
N THR A 101 -1.11 -9.73 -12.33
CA THR A 101 -0.21 -8.80 -13.00
C THR A 101 -0.66 -7.38 -12.71
N ILE A 102 0.29 -6.56 -12.27
CA ILE A 102 0.09 -5.13 -12.06
C ILE A 102 0.87 -4.35 -13.10
N GLU A 103 0.43 -3.14 -13.35
CA GLU A 103 1.04 -2.28 -14.37
C GLU A 103 1.03 -0.82 -13.93
N MET A 104 1.90 -0.03 -14.55
CA MET A 104 1.88 1.42 -14.47
C MET A 104 2.34 2.01 -15.79
N HIS A 105 1.95 3.25 -16.09
CA HIS A 105 2.38 3.93 -17.30
C HIS A 105 3.90 4.08 -17.33
N LYS A 106 4.47 3.75 -18.46
CA LYS A 106 5.93 3.80 -18.68
C LYS A 106 6.51 5.20 -18.51
N ASP A 107 5.73 6.23 -18.81
CA ASP A 107 6.13 7.65 -18.72
C ASP A 107 5.78 8.30 -17.37
N SER A 108 5.19 7.57 -16.44
CA SER A 108 4.69 8.14 -15.17
C SER A 108 5.78 8.46 -14.15
N ILE A 109 6.93 7.82 -14.26
CA ILE A 109 8.08 7.98 -13.36
C ILE A 109 9.34 8.24 -14.19
N LYS A 110 10.14 9.19 -13.72
CA LYS A 110 11.45 9.48 -14.33
C LYS A 110 12.54 8.71 -13.58
N PRO A 111 13.57 8.21 -14.28
CA PRO A 111 14.71 7.56 -13.62
C PRO A 111 15.30 8.43 -12.52
N GLY A 112 15.60 7.82 -11.38
CA GLY A 112 16.18 8.49 -10.22
C GLY A 112 15.17 9.13 -9.28
N GLN A 113 13.89 9.22 -9.62
CA GLN A 113 12.88 9.73 -8.70
C GLN A 113 12.73 8.82 -7.48
N LYS A 114 12.54 9.44 -6.33
CA LYS A 114 12.30 8.76 -5.06
C LYS A 114 10.81 8.58 -4.86
N VAL A 115 10.39 7.36 -4.58
CA VAL A 115 8.97 6.98 -4.50
C VAL A 115 8.65 6.38 -3.14
N VAL A 116 7.52 6.76 -2.57
CA VAL A 116 6.87 6.06 -1.45
C VAL A 116 5.67 5.31 -2.01
N ILE A 117 5.58 4.02 -1.69
CA ILE A 117 4.41 3.20 -2.02
C ILE A 117 3.46 3.20 -0.82
N VAL A 118 2.19 3.45 -1.09
CA VAL A 118 1.13 3.43 -0.08
C VAL A 118 0.12 2.34 -0.41
N ASP A 119 -0.23 1.53 0.59
CA ASP A 119 -1.30 0.53 0.49
C ASP A 119 -2.05 0.43 1.82
N ASP A 120 -3.11 -0.34 1.84
CA ASP A 120 -3.90 -0.53 3.06
C ASP A 120 -3.34 -1.62 3.97
N LEU A 121 -2.75 -2.67 3.41
CA LEU A 121 -2.40 -3.88 4.16
C LEU A 121 -1.11 -4.53 3.66
N ILE A 122 -0.25 -4.91 4.60
CA ILE A 122 0.81 -5.89 4.34
C ILE A 122 0.28 -7.25 4.80
N ALA A 123 -0.06 -8.11 3.85
CA ALA A 123 -0.45 -9.49 4.11
C ALA A 123 0.71 -10.43 3.75
N THR A 124 0.65 -11.09 2.60
CA THR A 124 1.75 -11.95 2.13
C THR A 124 2.94 -11.18 1.58
N GLY A 125 2.74 -9.92 1.20
CA GLY A 125 3.78 -9.05 0.65
C GLY A 125 3.99 -9.17 -0.86
N GLY A 126 3.28 -10.06 -1.54
CA GLY A 126 3.46 -10.30 -2.97
C GLY A 126 3.17 -9.09 -3.84
N THR A 127 2.07 -8.40 -3.58
CA THR A 127 1.69 -7.20 -4.33
C THR A 127 2.71 -6.08 -4.14
N LEU A 128 3.18 -5.88 -2.91
CA LEU A 128 4.14 -4.82 -2.59
C LEU A 128 5.52 -5.12 -3.18
N GLU A 129 5.97 -6.36 -3.12
CA GLU A 129 7.21 -6.80 -3.77
C GLU A 129 7.15 -6.54 -5.28
N ALA A 130 6.04 -6.93 -5.92
CA ALA A 130 5.82 -6.68 -7.35
C ALA A 130 5.78 -5.17 -7.66
N ALA A 131 5.18 -4.36 -6.80
CA ALA A 131 5.14 -2.91 -6.96
C ALA A 131 6.54 -2.29 -6.88
N VAL A 132 7.37 -2.76 -5.95
CA VAL A 132 8.78 -2.32 -5.86
C VAL A 132 9.53 -2.65 -7.13
N HIS A 133 9.42 -3.89 -7.63
CA HIS A 133 10.08 -4.32 -8.87
C HIS A 133 9.60 -3.51 -10.08
N LEU A 134 8.31 -3.22 -10.14
CA LEU A 134 7.71 -2.42 -11.20
C LEU A 134 8.33 -1.02 -11.27
N LEU A 135 8.48 -0.36 -10.13
CA LEU A 135 9.12 0.95 -10.04
C LEU A 135 10.61 0.90 -10.37
N GLU A 136 11.29 -0.15 -9.95
CA GLU A 136 12.71 -0.35 -10.29
C GLU A 136 12.91 -0.52 -11.81
N GLN A 137 11.97 -1.14 -12.52
CA GLN A 137 12.01 -1.21 -13.99
C GLN A 137 12.05 0.18 -14.65
N LEU A 138 11.44 1.17 -14.02
CA LEU A 138 11.42 2.56 -14.48
C LEU A 138 12.62 3.38 -14.00
N GLY A 139 13.53 2.76 -13.26
CA GLY A 139 14.69 3.44 -12.70
C GLY A 139 14.40 4.25 -11.46
N ALA A 140 13.23 4.09 -10.84
CA ALA A 140 12.86 4.75 -9.61
C ALA A 140 13.58 4.13 -8.41
N LYS A 141 13.74 4.93 -7.36
CA LYS A 141 14.20 4.46 -6.05
C LYS A 141 13.03 4.45 -5.09
N VAL A 142 12.60 3.27 -4.67
CA VAL A 142 11.59 3.13 -3.62
C VAL A 142 12.26 3.37 -2.29
N VAL A 143 11.87 4.43 -1.59
CA VAL A 143 12.49 4.86 -0.33
C VAL A 143 11.75 4.37 0.90
N LYS A 144 10.47 4.07 0.78
CA LYS A 144 9.64 3.53 1.86
C LYS A 144 8.35 2.92 1.33
N VAL A 145 7.84 1.93 2.04
CA VAL A 145 6.47 1.41 1.89
C VAL A 145 5.71 1.79 3.16
N VAL A 146 4.53 2.37 3.02
CA VAL A 146 3.66 2.76 4.13
C VAL A 146 2.30 2.10 3.95
N CYS A 147 1.88 1.33 4.94
CA CYS A 147 0.57 0.68 4.96
C CYS A 147 -0.17 1.00 6.25
N LEU A 148 -1.48 0.88 6.21
CA LEU A 148 -2.31 1.09 7.40
C LEU A 148 -2.18 -0.08 8.37
N LEU A 149 -2.32 -1.30 7.86
CA LEU A 149 -2.35 -2.53 8.64
C LEU A 149 -1.25 -3.51 8.22
N GLU A 150 -0.85 -4.37 9.15
CA GLU A 150 0.04 -5.50 8.89
C GLU A 150 -0.45 -6.75 9.61
N LEU A 151 -0.43 -7.88 8.90
CA LEU A 151 -0.65 -9.20 9.47
C LEU A 151 0.71 -9.89 9.62
N LYS A 152 1.33 -9.74 10.77
CA LYS A 152 2.72 -10.20 11.03
C LYS A 152 2.89 -11.71 10.84
N GLY A 153 1.86 -12.50 11.14
CA GLY A 153 1.91 -13.94 10.99
C GLY A 153 2.11 -14.44 9.55
N LEU A 154 1.92 -13.58 8.56
CA LEU A 154 2.14 -13.90 7.15
C LEU A 154 3.54 -13.53 6.64
N HIS A 155 4.33 -12.83 7.47
CA HIS A 155 5.72 -12.46 7.16
C HIS A 155 5.90 -11.67 5.85
N GLY A 156 4.88 -10.91 5.44
CA GLY A 156 4.91 -10.15 4.18
C GLY A 156 6.00 -9.09 4.13
N ARG A 157 6.34 -8.50 5.27
CA ARG A 157 7.41 -7.51 5.38
C ARG A 157 8.77 -8.07 4.93
N ASP A 158 9.01 -9.36 5.10
CA ASP A 158 10.27 -10.02 4.72
C ASP A 158 10.50 -10.02 3.20
N ARG A 159 9.45 -9.83 2.41
CA ARG A 159 9.53 -9.72 0.95
C ARG A 159 9.90 -8.32 0.47
N ILE A 160 9.83 -7.30 1.35
CA ILE A 160 10.21 -5.92 1.04
C ILE A 160 11.63 -5.73 1.52
N LYS A 161 12.63 -5.98 0.65
CA LYS A 161 14.03 -6.10 1.04
C LYS A 161 14.87 -4.85 0.81
N THR A 162 14.43 -3.95 -0.05
CA THR A 162 15.25 -2.84 -0.53
C THR A 162 14.95 -1.51 0.13
N CYS A 163 13.90 -1.43 0.94
CA CYS A 163 13.51 -0.22 1.65
C CYS A 163 12.79 -0.56 2.96
N PRO A 164 12.70 0.38 3.90
CA PRO A 164 11.90 0.17 5.11
C PRO A 164 10.42 0.16 4.79
N ALA A 165 9.66 -0.59 5.58
CA ALA A 165 8.20 -0.63 5.55
C ALA A 165 7.68 -0.22 6.93
N GLU A 166 6.70 0.69 6.94
CA GLU A 166 6.06 1.18 8.16
C GLU A 166 4.57 0.91 8.11
N THR A 167 4.00 0.56 9.25
CA THR A 167 2.57 0.31 9.39
C THR A 167 2.03 0.98 10.65
N VAL A 168 0.78 1.47 10.57
CA VAL A 168 0.14 2.15 11.70
C VAL A 168 -0.31 1.13 12.74
N VAL A 169 -0.94 0.04 12.31
CA VAL A 169 -1.43 -1.03 13.19
C VAL A 169 -0.89 -2.37 12.73
N ALA A 170 -0.40 -3.17 13.64
CA ALA A 170 0.10 -4.51 13.37
C ALA A 170 -0.61 -5.54 14.25
N TYR A 171 -1.05 -6.63 13.62
CA TYR A 171 -1.66 -7.77 14.29
C TYR A 171 -0.70 -8.96 14.24
N GLU A 172 -0.54 -9.67 15.36
CA GLU A 172 0.40 -10.79 15.47
C GLU A 172 -0.06 -12.05 14.72
N GLY A 173 -1.34 -12.17 14.41
CA GLY A 173 -1.92 -13.30 13.70
C GLY A 173 -1.95 -13.14 12.17
N LYS A 174 -2.80 -13.97 11.54
CA LYS A 174 -3.07 -13.99 10.11
C LYS A 174 -4.39 -13.29 9.78
#